data_5bdb665d89e4bd04c96660a6018dea81
#
_entry.id   5bdb665d89e4bd04c96660a6018dea81
#
_cell.length_a   1.000
_cell.length_b   1.000
_cell.length_c   1.000
_cell.angle_alpha   90.00
_cell.angle_beta   90.00
_cell.angle_gamma   90.00
#
_symmetry.space_group_name_H-M   'P 1'
#
loop_
_entity.id
_entity.type
_entity.pdbx_description
1 polymer ?
#
loop_
_entity_poly.entity_id
_entity_poly.type
_entity_poly.pdbx_seq_one_letter_code
_entity_poly.pdbx_strand_id
1 'polypeptide(L)'
;WFQVMNRRLKVIDSEIVNVKISNHQLKGYHLPIAYLSYAAFFRYFIADFVVEEKALYLDSDIVVTHSLDELFQEELGDYWIAGVRDVFVNSGMMLINVSKWRRENISVKLIELTNQHHQDVFGDQGILNMVFGENWKKLDRKYNFMVGLDSLIHIAVETTPEALSAWYNSALPDGILPYIIHYTGEKPWLHMSQNRYRDIWWFYQGLEWSDILLRKERVFQTYQDLTVIPKAYTAVFTNSCELEQVEYLMESLPDVHFSIFAHTWVASNIIDLMRYPNVTVYHQYNRFSYDKVMKKLDFYLDINHHDEIDDITNVVMNMGKPVFSF
;
A
#
# COMPACT_ATOMS: atom_id res chain seq x y z
N TRP A 1 25.18 -3.51 8.70
CA TRP A 1 24.14 -2.83 7.96
C TRP A 1 23.75 -1.50 8.62
N PHE A 2 23.26 -1.46 9.87
CA PHE A 2 22.82 -0.25 10.58
C PHE A 2 23.89 0.85 10.64
N GLN A 3 25.16 0.49 10.87
CA GLN A 3 26.26 1.47 10.87
C GLN A 3 26.43 2.15 9.50
N VAL A 4 26.32 1.39 8.42
CA VAL A 4 26.41 1.94 7.05
C VAL A 4 25.25 2.86 6.75
N MET A 5 24.04 2.43 7.13
CA MET A 5 22.83 3.25 6.95
C MET A 5 22.91 4.56 7.72
N ASN A 6 23.29 4.50 9.00
CA ASN A 6 23.39 5.69 9.83
C ASN A 6 24.45 6.68 9.35
N ARG A 7 25.54 6.24 8.71
CA ARG A 7 26.47 7.16 8.06
C ARG A 7 25.83 7.94 6.92
N ARG A 8 24.95 7.30 6.15
CA ARG A 8 24.22 7.94 5.04
C ARG A 8 23.12 8.87 5.56
N LEU A 9 22.36 8.44 6.55
CA LEU A 9 21.24 9.18 7.10
C LEU A 9 21.65 10.46 7.84
N LYS A 10 22.90 10.56 8.32
CA LYS A 10 23.43 11.80 8.91
C LYS A 10 23.32 13.02 8.00
N VAL A 11 23.34 12.85 6.69
CA VAL A 11 23.21 13.93 5.71
C VAL A 11 21.83 14.61 5.78
N ILE A 12 20.83 13.86 6.22
CA ILE A 12 19.44 14.34 6.39
C ILE A 12 19.03 14.38 7.86
N ASP A 13 20.00 14.44 8.78
CA ASP A 13 19.79 14.52 10.22
C ASP A 13 18.84 13.43 10.76
N SER A 14 19.08 12.20 10.30
CA SER A 14 18.27 11.04 10.66
C SER A 14 19.13 9.86 11.08
N GLU A 15 18.55 8.96 11.86
CA GLU A 15 19.21 7.73 12.30
C GLU A 15 18.24 6.53 12.35
N ILE A 16 18.80 5.33 12.28
CA ILE A 16 18.09 4.07 12.51
C ILE A 16 18.65 3.42 13.77
N VAL A 17 17.78 3.21 14.75
CA VAL A 17 18.12 2.49 15.98
C VAL A 17 17.61 1.06 15.89
N ASN A 18 18.51 0.08 16.05
CA ASN A 18 18.14 -1.32 16.07
C ASN A 18 17.75 -1.75 17.49
N VAL A 19 16.45 -1.83 17.74
CA VAL A 19 15.93 -2.32 19.02
C VAL A 19 15.70 -3.81 18.96
N LYS A 20 16.36 -4.56 19.85
CA LYS A 20 16.18 -6.02 19.95
C LYS A 20 15.16 -6.32 21.03
N ILE A 21 14.01 -6.84 20.63
CA ILE A 21 12.96 -7.26 21.54
C ILE A 21 12.99 -8.79 21.64
N SER A 22 12.95 -9.33 22.84
CA SER A 22 12.82 -10.77 23.07
C SER A 22 11.37 -11.13 23.34
N ASN A 23 10.93 -12.29 22.86
CA ASN A 23 9.59 -12.80 23.06
C ASN A 23 9.39 -13.57 24.39
N HIS A 24 10.37 -13.51 25.31
CA HIS A 24 10.31 -14.30 26.55
C HIS A 24 9.13 -13.94 27.46
N GLN A 25 8.63 -12.72 27.36
CA GLN A 25 7.45 -12.26 28.10
C GLN A 25 6.12 -12.80 27.50
N LEU A 26 6.17 -13.31 26.27
CA LEU A 26 5.04 -13.88 25.55
C LEU A 26 5.13 -15.41 25.48
N LYS A 27 5.77 -16.04 26.45
CA LYS A 27 5.93 -17.51 26.50
C LYS A 27 4.60 -18.23 26.63
N GLY A 28 4.44 -19.30 25.84
CA GLY A 28 3.25 -20.12 25.84
C GLY A 28 2.14 -19.62 24.90
N TYR A 29 2.41 -18.59 24.15
CA TYR A 29 1.48 -18.02 23.20
C TYR A 29 1.31 -18.90 21.97
N HIS A 30 0.09 -19.32 21.69
CA HIS A 30 -0.27 -19.88 20.39
C HIS A 30 -0.78 -18.74 19.51
N LEU A 31 -0.08 -18.46 18.40
CA LEU A 31 -0.53 -17.50 17.43
C LEU A 31 -1.85 -18.02 16.81
N PRO A 32 -2.94 -17.27 16.88
CA PRO A 32 -4.25 -17.73 16.44
C PRO A 32 -4.32 -17.95 14.92
N ILE A 33 -3.37 -17.40 14.17
CA ILE A 33 -3.35 -17.43 12.71
C ILE A 33 -1.94 -17.77 12.22
N ALA A 34 -1.81 -18.72 11.30
CA ALA A 34 -0.53 -19.25 10.84
C ALA A 34 0.42 -18.23 10.19
N TYR A 35 -0.09 -17.11 9.70
CA TYR A 35 0.71 -16.04 9.09
C TYR A 35 1.09 -14.90 10.04
N LEU A 36 0.57 -14.87 11.28
CA LEU A 36 1.01 -13.92 12.29
C LEU A 36 2.32 -14.37 12.92
N SER A 37 3.24 -13.46 13.09
CA SER A 37 4.47 -13.69 13.83
C SER A 37 4.45 -12.97 15.18
N TYR A 38 5.31 -13.40 16.11
CA TYR A 38 5.49 -12.69 17.39
C TYR A 38 5.91 -11.23 17.21
N ALA A 39 6.44 -10.86 16.05
CA ALA A 39 6.80 -9.50 15.72
C ALA A 39 5.59 -8.54 15.77
N ALA A 40 4.38 -9.04 15.49
CA ALA A 40 3.16 -8.24 15.61
C ALA A 40 2.95 -7.65 17.01
N PHE A 41 3.39 -8.36 18.06
CA PHE A 41 3.28 -7.91 19.44
C PHE A 41 4.42 -6.98 19.89
N PHE A 42 5.46 -6.80 19.09
CA PHE A 42 6.60 -5.96 19.46
C PHE A 42 6.22 -4.48 19.60
N ARG A 43 5.14 -4.05 18.96
CA ARG A 43 4.57 -2.71 19.12
C ARG A 43 4.11 -2.40 20.54
N TYR A 44 3.85 -3.42 21.37
CA TYR A 44 3.48 -3.25 22.78
C TYR A 44 4.59 -2.60 23.60
N PHE A 45 5.83 -2.81 23.21
CA PHE A 45 7.02 -2.36 23.92
C PHE A 45 7.53 -0.99 23.47
N ILE A 46 6.82 -0.28 22.59
CA ILE A 46 7.31 0.99 22.04
C ILE A 46 7.63 2.01 23.11
N ALA A 47 6.83 2.06 24.19
CA ALA A 47 7.04 2.97 25.29
C ALA A 47 8.26 2.64 26.18
N ASP A 48 8.82 1.44 26.03
CA ASP A 48 10.02 1.03 26.77
C ASP A 48 11.31 1.51 26.08
N PHE A 49 11.25 1.77 24.77
CA PHE A 49 12.41 2.10 23.95
C PHE A 49 12.41 3.54 23.40
N VAL A 50 11.24 4.14 23.24
CA VAL A 50 11.09 5.50 22.72
C VAL A 50 11.04 6.47 23.89
N VAL A 51 11.91 7.47 23.92
CA VAL A 51 12.00 8.45 25.01
C VAL A 51 11.11 9.67 24.78
N GLU A 52 10.75 9.94 23.55
CA GLU A 52 9.90 11.03 23.11
C GLU A 52 8.49 10.90 23.68
N GLU A 53 7.75 12.00 23.72
CA GLU A 53 6.37 12.02 24.22
C GLU A 53 5.38 11.37 23.26
N LYS A 54 5.66 11.45 21.97
CA LYS A 54 4.87 10.85 20.87
C LYS A 54 5.73 10.02 19.97
N ALA A 55 5.18 8.94 19.42
CA ALA A 55 5.80 8.12 18.39
C ALA A 55 4.77 7.69 17.35
N LEU A 56 5.19 7.60 16.12
CA LEU A 56 4.41 7.00 15.04
C LEU A 56 4.85 5.55 14.84
N TYR A 57 3.95 4.62 15.08
CA TYR A 57 4.13 3.21 14.74
C TYR A 57 3.65 2.98 13.31
N LEU A 58 4.43 2.27 12.52
CA LEU A 58 4.10 1.85 11.17
C LEU A 58 4.45 0.38 10.98
N ASP A 59 3.56 -0.38 10.37
CA ASP A 59 3.85 -1.74 9.90
C ASP A 59 4.85 -1.71 8.75
N SER A 60 5.51 -2.83 8.48
CA SER A 60 6.57 -2.94 7.47
C SER A 60 6.06 -2.95 6.02
N ASP A 61 4.77 -3.04 5.82
CA ASP A 61 4.08 -3.02 4.53
C ASP A 61 3.39 -1.67 4.25
N ILE A 62 4.06 -0.61 4.65
CA ILE A 62 3.59 0.77 4.51
C ILE A 62 4.57 1.58 3.64
N VAL A 63 4.02 2.50 2.85
CA VAL A 63 4.76 3.57 2.17
C VAL A 63 4.21 4.91 2.62
N VAL A 64 5.12 5.81 3.02
CA VAL A 64 4.82 7.21 3.35
C VAL A 64 5.14 8.07 2.13
N THR A 65 4.17 8.80 1.63
CA THR A 65 4.25 9.54 0.35
C THR A 65 4.34 11.05 0.52
N HIS A 66 4.02 11.57 1.71
CA HIS A 66 3.99 13.00 2.02
C HIS A 66 4.66 13.28 3.36
N SER A 67 4.97 14.56 3.65
CA SER A 67 5.37 14.97 4.99
C SER A 67 4.26 14.63 6.01
N LEU A 68 4.69 14.16 7.17
CA LEU A 68 3.82 13.85 8.29
C LEU A 68 3.88 14.92 9.40
N ASP A 69 4.40 16.10 9.10
CA ASP A 69 4.54 17.19 10.08
C ASP A 69 3.19 17.55 10.71
N GLU A 70 2.13 17.65 9.91
CA GLU A 70 0.76 17.92 10.41
C GLU A 70 0.29 16.80 11.35
N LEU A 71 0.58 15.55 11.02
CA LEU A 71 0.22 14.41 11.86
C LEU A 71 0.92 14.48 13.22
N PHE A 72 2.20 14.88 13.25
CA PHE A 72 2.95 15.04 14.50
C PHE A 72 2.52 16.24 15.31
N GLN A 73 1.84 17.24 14.72
CA GLN A 73 1.24 18.37 15.44
C GLN A 73 -0.09 18.01 16.10
N GLU A 74 -0.69 16.86 15.76
CA GLU A 74 -1.94 16.43 16.36
C GLU A 74 -1.84 16.32 17.90
N GLU A 75 -2.70 17.04 18.60
CA GLU A 75 -2.81 16.97 20.06
C GLU A 75 -3.59 15.71 20.46
N LEU A 76 -2.93 14.82 21.19
CA LEU A 76 -3.55 13.57 21.63
C LEU A 76 -4.40 13.72 22.90
N GLY A 77 -4.13 14.76 23.73
CA GLY A 77 -4.87 15.00 24.96
C GLY A 77 -4.92 13.74 25.85
N ASP A 78 -6.14 13.30 26.18
CA ASP A 78 -6.36 12.11 27.00
C ASP A 78 -6.44 10.80 26.22
N TYR A 79 -6.23 10.82 24.92
CA TYR A 79 -6.17 9.60 24.13
C TYR A 79 -4.82 8.90 24.25
N TRP A 80 -4.82 7.56 24.25
CA TRP A 80 -3.61 6.75 24.20
C TRP A 80 -2.97 6.71 22.82
N ILE A 81 -3.83 6.77 21.80
CA ILE A 81 -3.44 6.71 20.39
C ILE A 81 -4.34 7.60 19.53
N ALA A 82 -3.82 7.97 18.37
CA ALA A 82 -4.62 8.39 17.23
C ALA A 82 -4.39 7.41 16.07
N GLY A 83 -5.43 7.12 15.30
CA GLY A 83 -5.37 6.17 14.20
C GLY A 83 -6.55 6.29 13.25
N VAL A 84 -6.59 5.41 12.27
CA VAL A 84 -7.65 5.35 11.27
C VAL A 84 -8.54 4.14 11.52
N ARG A 85 -9.83 4.31 11.35
CA ARG A 85 -10.80 3.24 11.54
C ARG A 85 -10.67 2.15 10.48
N ASP A 86 -10.66 0.93 10.99
CA ASP A 86 -10.92 -0.32 10.29
C ASP A 86 -12.29 -0.83 10.80
N VAL A 87 -12.44 -2.04 11.30
CA VAL A 87 -13.60 -2.38 12.16
C VAL A 87 -13.58 -1.51 13.42
N PHE A 88 -12.43 -1.45 14.07
CA PHE A 88 -12.11 -0.54 15.16
C PHE A 88 -10.95 0.37 14.71
N VAL A 89 -9.90 0.54 15.53
CA VAL A 89 -8.67 1.18 15.05
C VAL A 89 -7.77 0.15 14.38
N ASN A 90 -7.22 0.50 13.21
CA ASN A 90 -6.21 -0.33 12.56
C ASN A 90 -4.88 -0.19 13.30
N SER A 91 -4.30 -1.31 13.72
CA SER A 91 -3.07 -1.34 14.50
C SER A 91 -1.80 -1.12 13.68
N GLY A 92 -1.88 -1.19 12.36
CA GLY A 92 -0.71 -1.05 11.48
C GLY A 92 -0.18 0.38 11.35
N MET A 93 -1.00 1.37 11.72
CA MET A 93 -0.60 2.76 11.82
C MET A 93 -1.20 3.38 13.06
N MET A 94 -0.37 3.85 13.99
CA MET A 94 -0.81 4.50 15.22
C MET A 94 0.12 5.63 15.62
N LEU A 95 -0.41 6.84 15.82
CA LEU A 95 0.30 7.89 16.53
C LEU A 95 0.07 7.68 18.04
N ILE A 96 1.12 7.36 18.76
CA ILE A 96 1.07 6.88 20.14
C ILE A 96 1.45 8.00 21.11
N ASN A 97 0.65 8.20 22.16
CA ASN A 97 0.99 9.00 23.32
C ASN A 97 1.89 8.18 24.25
N VAL A 98 3.19 8.20 23.96
CA VAL A 98 4.19 7.37 24.66
C VAL A 98 4.28 7.73 26.14
N SER A 99 4.18 9.01 26.48
CA SER A 99 4.17 9.47 27.88
C SER A 99 2.99 8.90 28.66
N LYS A 100 1.80 8.87 28.05
CA LYS A 100 0.62 8.28 28.66
C LYS A 100 0.71 6.75 28.77
N TRP A 101 1.20 6.07 27.71
CA TRP A 101 1.44 4.63 27.75
C TRP A 101 2.35 4.23 28.89
N ARG A 102 3.44 4.97 29.08
CA ARG A 102 4.42 4.74 30.15
C ARG A 102 3.80 4.98 31.52
N ARG A 103 3.13 6.11 31.68
CA ARG A 103 2.47 6.47 32.95
C ARG A 103 1.40 5.46 33.40
N GLU A 104 0.68 4.88 32.46
CA GLU A 104 -0.43 3.97 32.71
C GLU A 104 -0.08 2.50 32.53
N ASN A 105 1.20 2.19 32.29
CA ASN A 105 1.70 0.83 32.10
C ASN A 105 0.94 0.03 31.02
N ILE A 106 0.66 0.66 29.88
CA ILE A 106 -0.15 0.05 28.81
C ILE A 106 0.53 -1.21 28.26
N SER A 107 1.85 -1.24 28.11
CA SER A 107 2.60 -2.42 27.70
C SER A 107 2.30 -3.64 28.57
N VAL A 108 2.26 -3.46 29.90
CA VAL A 108 1.94 -4.55 30.84
C VAL A 108 0.49 -5.01 30.65
N LYS A 109 -0.45 -4.08 30.57
CA LYS A 109 -1.88 -4.40 30.35
C LYS A 109 -2.10 -5.20 29.05
N LEU A 110 -1.42 -4.79 27.97
CA LEU A 110 -1.50 -5.48 26.68
C LEU A 110 -0.97 -6.91 26.77
N ILE A 111 0.17 -7.13 27.44
CA ILE A 111 0.76 -8.46 27.66
C ILE A 111 -0.17 -9.34 28.51
N GLU A 112 -0.70 -8.81 29.61
CA GLU A 112 -1.62 -9.54 30.49
C GLU A 112 -2.88 -9.97 29.75
N LEU A 113 -3.53 -9.05 29.02
CA LEU A 113 -4.71 -9.36 28.22
C LEU A 113 -4.40 -10.37 27.11
N THR A 114 -3.26 -10.19 26.45
CA THR A 114 -2.80 -11.14 25.44
C THR A 114 -2.70 -12.55 26.01
N ASN A 115 -2.10 -12.71 27.19
CA ASN A 115 -1.97 -14.01 27.87
C ASN A 115 -3.32 -14.57 28.35
N GLN A 116 -4.29 -13.72 28.68
CA GLN A 116 -5.63 -14.11 29.12
C GLN A 116 -6.53 -14.53 27.95
N HIS A 117 -6.41 -13.86 26.80
CA HIS A 117 -7.33 -13.94 25.67
C HIS A 117 -6.71 -14.50 24.39
N HIS A 118 -5.59 -15.22 24.51
CA HIS A 118 -4.86 -15.75 23.35
C HIS A 118 -5.67 -16.70 22.45
N GLN A 119 -6.78 -17.26 22.94
CA GLN A 119 -7.68 -18.12 22.18
C GLN A 119 -8.91 -17.39 21.62
N ASP A 120 -9.24 -16.22 22.16
CA ASP A 120 -10.51 -15.55 21.91
C ASP A 120 -10.38 -14.35 20.96
N VAL A 121 -9.17 -13.84 20.76
CA VAL A 121 -8.94 -12.59 20.03
C VAL A 121 -7.96 -12.80 18.87
N PHE A 122 -8.29 -12.25 17.72
CA PHE A 122 -7.44 -12.32 16.53
C PHE A 122 -6.29 -11.31 16.61
N GLY A 123 -5.12 -11.81 17.03
CA GLY A 123 -3.87 -11.06 16.98
C GLY A 123 -3.79 -9.85 17.91
N ASP A 124 -2.77 -9.05 17.67
CA ASP A 124 -2.45 -7.83 18.42
C ASP A 124 -3.50 -6.73 18.26
N GLN A 125 -4.09 -6.59 17.08
CA GLN A 125 -5.13 -5.60 16.82
C GLN A 125 -6.36 -5.82 17.71
N GLY A 126 -6.77 -7.06 17.91
CA GLY A 126 -7.89 -7.38 18.80
C GLY A 126 -7.60 -6.96 20.24
N ILE A 127 -6.42 -7.26 20.76
CA ILE A 127 -6.00 -6.90 22.12
C ILE A 127 -5.92 -5.38 22.30
N LEU A 128 -5.33 -4.67 21.33
CA LEU A 128 -5.28 -3.21 21.34
C LEU A 128 -6.69 -2.61 21.40
N ASN A 129 -7.61 -3.16 20.61
CA ASN A 129 -8.99 -2.70 20.60
C ASN A 129 -9.75 -3.05 21.90
N MET A 130 -9.41 -4.13 22.59
CA MET A 130 -9.94 -4.40 23.93
C MET A 130 -9.49 -3.36 24.96
N VAL A 131 -8.24 -2.87 24.87
CA VAL A 131 -7.71 -1.84 25.78
C VAL A 131 -8.28 -0.45 25.46
N PHE A 132 -8.30 -0.09 24.20
CA PHE A 132 -8.65 1.28 23.79
C PHE A 132 -10.17 1.46 23.57
N GLY A 133 -10.89 0.39 23.17
CA GLY A 133 -12.30 0.47 22.82
C GLY A 133 -12.54 1.52 21.72
N GLU A 134 -13.44 2.45 21.99
CA GLU A 134 -13.67 3.63 21.15
C GLU A 134 -12.93 4.89 21.64
N ASN A 135 -12.11 4.79 22.70
CA ASN A 135 -11.40 5.90 23.29
C ASN A 135 -10.03 6.13 22.63
N TRP A 136 -10.06 6.48 21.35
CA TRP A 136 -8.90 6.86 20.55
C TRP A 136 -9.24 8.02 19.62
N LYS A 137 -8.26 8.85 19.28
CA LYS A 137 -8.44 9.99 18.38
C LYS A 137 -8.54 9.49 16.93
N LYS A 138 -9.64 9.82 16.27
CA LYS A 138 -9.88 9.43 14.88
C LYS A 138 -9.13 10.37 13.93
N LEU A 139 -8.31 9.79 13.07
CA LEU A 139 -7.58 10.49 12.01
C LEU A 139 -8.28 10.33 10.67
N ASP A 140 -7.98 11.26 9.76
CA ASP A 140 -8.38 11.19 8.36
C ASP A 140 -7.77 9.95 7.69
N ARG A 141 -8.51 9.34 6.79
CA ARG A 141 -8.11 8.14 6.05
C ARG A 141 -6.82 8.30 5.23
N LYS A 142 -6.49 9.53 4.81
CA LYS A 142 -5.22 9.82 4.12
C LYS A 142 -4.00 9.35 4.92
N TYR A 143 -4.09 9.24 6.24
CA TYR A 143 -3.01 8.80 7.12
C TYR A 143 -2.91 7.28 7.32
N ASN A 144 -3.85 6.51 6.82
CA ASN A 144 -3.76 5.04 6.77
C ASN A 144 -4.72 4.49 5.72
N PHE A 145 -4.36 4.65 4.45
CA PHE A 145 -5.15 4.12 3.35
C PHE A 145 -4.88 2.61 3.21
N MET A 146 -5.82 1.81 3.67
CA MET A 146 -5.72 0.36 3.69
C MET A 146 -6.14 -0.22 2.34
N VAL A 147 -5.16 -0.64 1.55
CA VAL A 147 -5.38 -1.15 0.18
C VAL A 147 -6.25 -2.40 0.15
N GLY A 148 -6.12 -3.29 1.14
CA GLY A 148 -6.94 -4.49 1.24
C GLY A 148 -8.43 -4.19 1.43
N LEU A 149 -8.79 -3.17 2.21
CA LEU A 149 -10.17 -2.72 2.34
C LEU A 149 -10.70 -2.12 1.03
N ASP A 150 -9.89 -1.32 0.36
CA ASP A 150 -10.21 -0.75 -0.95
C ASP A 150 -10.53 -1.87 -1.98
N SER A 151 -9.72 -2.92 -1.99
CA SER A 151 -9.93 -4.09 -2.85
C SER A 151 -11.20 -4.86 -2.51
N LEU A 152 -11.50 -5.05 -1.21
CA LEU A 152 -12.70 -5.76 -0.76
C LEU A 152 -13.98 -5.05 -1.17
N ILE A 153 -13.98 -3.72 -1.23
CA ILE A 153 -15.16 -2.95 -1.67
C ILE A 153 -15.42 -3.12 -3.16
N HIS A 154 -14.38 -3.19 -3.96
CA HIS A 154 -14.53 -3.46 -5.38
C HIS A 154 -15.03 -4.89 -5.67
N ILE A 155 -14.84 -5.82 -4.72
CA ILE A 155 -15.26 -7.23 -4.84
C ILE A 155 -16.63 -7.47 -4.19
N ALA A 156 -16.92 -6.81 -3.08
CA ALA A 156 -18.11 -7.04 -2.25
C ALA A 156 -19.34 -6.25 -2.74
N VAL A 157 -19.76 -6.52 -3.97
CA VAL A 157 -21.02 -5.97 -4.53
C VAL A 157 -22.27 -6.45 -3.75
N GLU A 158 -22.13 -7.38 -2.81
CA GLU A 158 -23.26 -7.99 -2.07
C GLU A 158 -23.28 -7.70 -0.55
N THR A 159 -22.25 -7.10 0.03
CA THR A 159 -22.32 -6.63 1.42
C THR A 159 -22.98 -5.27 1.45
N THR A 160 -24.01 -5.13 2.28
CA THR A 160 -24.87 -3.94 2.35
C THR A 160 -24.15 -2.63 2.03
N PRO A 161 -24.49 -1.97 0.92
CA PRO A 161 -23.79 -0.78 0.43
C PRO A 161 -23.66 0.31 1.49
N GLU A 162 -24.59 0.37 2.44
CA GLU A 162 -24.65 1.35 3.49
C GLU A 162 -23.59 1.17 4.58
N ALA A 163 -23.30 -0.06 4.99
CA ALA A 163 -22.25 -0.31 5.98
C ALA A 163 -20.85 -0.05 5.39
N LEU A 164 -20.66 -0.40 4.14
CA LEU A 164 -19.44 -0.11 3.38
C LEU A 164 -19.36 1.38 3.04
N SER A 165 -20.45 2.02 2.65
CA SER A 165 -20.51 3.45 2.36
C SER A 165 -20.23 4.31 3.60
N ALA A 166 -20.71 3.93 4.77
CA ALA A 166 -20.37 4.61 6.02
C ALA A 166 -18.87 4.54 6.33
N TRP A 167 -18.20 3.46 5.93
CA TRP A 167 -16.75 3.30 6.03
C TRP A 167 -15.98 4.10 4.97
N TYR A 168 -16.60 4.28 3.81
CA TYR A 168 -16.01 4.84 2.60
C TYR A 168 -16.48 6.23 2.22
N ASN A 169 -17.39 6.82 2.98
CA ASN A 169 -17.75 8.24 2.80
C ASN A 169 -16.58 9.20 3.06
N SER A 170 -15.44 8.65 3.48
CA SER A 170 -14.12 9.27 3.42
C SER A 170 -13.26 8.73 2.27
N ALA A 171 -13.86 8.20 1.21
CA ALA A 171 -13.09 7.80 0.04
C ALA A 171 -12.27 8.99 -0.43
N LEU A 172 -10.95 8.79 -0.49
CA LEU A 172 -10.09 9.82 -1.07
C LEU A 172 -10.57 10.05 -2.50
N PRO A 173 -10.82 11.30 -2.90
CA PRO A 173 -11.21 11.59 -4.26
C PRO A 173 -10.23 10.97 -5.25
N ASP A 174 -10.72 10.54 -6.41
CA ASP A 174 -9.86 10.05 -7.47
C ASP A 174 -8.78 11.10 -7.80
N GLY A 175 -7.53 10.66 -7.84
CA GLY A 175 -6.38 11.53 -8.08
C GLY A 175 -5.71 12.12 -6.83
N ILE A 176 -6.25 11.91 -5.63
CA ILE A 176 -5.55 12.27 -4.39
C ILE A 176 -4.75 11.06 -3.89
N LEU A 177 -3.45 11.30 -3.71
CA LEU A 177 -2.56 10.31 -3.14
C LEU A 177 -2.67 10.32 -1.61
N PRO A 178 -2.88 9.15 -0.96
CA PRO A 178 -2.83 9.05 0.49
C PRO A 178 -1.46 9.45 1.04
N TYR A 179 -1.40 10.05 2.22
CA TYR A 179 -0.14 10.36 2.91
C TYR A 179 0.56 9.09 3.38
N ILE A 180 -0.21 8.09 3.79
CA ILE A 180 0.28 6.78 4.18
C ILE A 180 -0.54 5.71 3.45
N ILE A 181 0.14 4.91 2.64
CA ILE A 181 -0.44 3.74 1.96
C ILE A 181 -0.06 2.50 2.75
N HIS A 182 -1.05 1.75 3.22
CA HIS A 182 -0.87 0.51 3.96
C HIS A 182 -1.36 -0.67 3.11
N TYR A 183 -0.44 -1.50 2.67
CA TYR A 183 -0.73 -2.66 1.82
C TYR A 183 -1.27 -3.83 2.65
N THR A 184 -2.42 -3.62 3.29
CA THR A 184 -3.15 -4.68 4.00
C THR A 184 -3.62 -5.76 3.02
N GLY A 185 -3.69 -7.00 3.49
CA GLY A 185 -4.06 -8.13 2.63
C GLY A 185 -2.96 -8.53 1.65
N GLU A 186 -3.28 -8.59 0.37
CA GLU A 186 -2.33 -8.94 -0.69
C GLU A 186 -1.18 -7.92 -0.77
N LYS A 187 0.04 -8.41 -1.00
CA LYS A 187 1.24 -7.55 -0.96
C LYS A 187 1.63 -7.07 -2.36
N PRO A 188 2.09 -5.81 -2.50
CA PRO A 188 2.42 -5.21 -3.80
C PRO A 188 3.60 -5.87 -4.49
N TRP A 189 4.48 -6.57 -3.75
CA TRP A 189 5.62 -7.31 -4.29
C TRP A 189 5.27 -8.73 -4.78
N LEU A 190 4.04 -9.18 -4.60
CA LEU A 190 3.58 -10.44 -5.17
C LEU A 190 3.29 -10.29 -6.67
N HIS A 191 3.70 -11.28 -7.47
CA HIS A 191 3.60 -11.21 -8.93
C HIS A 191 2.17 -10.99 -9.45
N MET A 192 1.18 -11.52 -8.74
CA MET A 192 -0.24 -11.46 -9.14
C MET A 192 -1.00 -10.28 -8.54
N SER A 193 -0.33 -9.43 -7.77
CA SER A 193 -1.00 -8.34 -7.06
C SER A 193 -1.55 -7.28 -8.02
N GLN A 194 -2.84 -7.01 -7.92
CA GLN A 194 -3.53 -5.92 -8.62
C GLN A 194 -3.86 -4.76 -7.66
N ASN A 195 -3.15 -4.65 -6.57
CA ASN A 195 -3.38 -3.63 -5.57
C ASN A 195 -3.28 -2.23 -6.16
N ARG A 196 -4.23 -1.38 -5.78
CA ARG A 196 -4.12 0.06 -6.01
C ARG A 196 -2.81 0.57 -5.39
N TYR A 197 -2.13 1.48 -6.08
CA TYR A 197 -0.83 2.03 -5.68
C TYR A 197 0.33 1.02 -5.62
N ARG A 198 0.25 -0.11 -6.31
CA ARG A 198 1.34 -1.07 -6.42
C ARG A 198 2.59 -0.48 -7.06
N ASP A 199 2.41 0.31 -8.10
CA ASP A 199 3.43 1.08 -8.80
C ASP A 199 4.24 1.98 -7.85
N ILE A 200 3.56 2.59 -6.89
CA ILE A 200 4.16 3.43 -5.86
C ILE A 200 5.14 2.66 -4.98
N TRP A 201 4.76 1.45 -4.56
CA TRP A 201 5.65 0.60 -3.78
C TRP A 201 6.92 0.27 -4.58
N TRP A 202 6.78 -0.09 -5.87
CA TRP A 202 7.91 -0.39 -6.73
C TRP A 202 8.78 0.83 -7.01
N PHE A 203 8.20 2.01 -7.15
CA PHE A 203 8.94 3.26 -7.25
C PHE A 203 9.84 3.47 -6.03
N TYR A 204 9.30 3.41 -4.81
CA TYR A 204 10.09 3.58 -3.58
C TYR A 204 11.13 2.48 -3.38
N GLN A 205 10.79 1.26 -3.72
CA GLN A 205 11.70 0.11 -3.64
C GLN A 205 12.88 0.24 -4.60
N GLY A 206 12.66 0.84 -5.78
CA GLY A 206 13.67 1.05 -6.81
C GLY A 206 14.59 2.26 -6.57
N LEU A 207 14.32 3.10 -5.56
CA LEU A 207 15.14 4.28 -5.28
C LEU A 207 16.54 3.89 -4.80
N GLU A 208 17.53 4.51 -5.43
CA GLU A 208 18.90 4.47 -4.95
C GLU A 208 19.12 5.43 -3.78
N TRP A 209 20.08 5.11 -2.92
CA TRP A 209 20.43 5.99 -1.80
C TRP A 209 20.80 7.41 -2.21
N SER A 210 21.42 7.57 -3.38
CA SER A 210 21.72 8.88 -3.97
C SER A 210 20.45 9.66 -4.26
N ASP A 211 19.39 9.01 -4.71
CA ASP A 211 18.12 9.67 -5.00
C ASP A 211 17.45 10.15 -3.73
N ILE A 212 17.49 9.32 -2.68
CA ILE A 212 16.92 9.67 -1.37
C ILE A 212 17.69 10.83 -0.73
N LEU A 213 19.04 10.75 -0.68
CA LEU A 213 19.84 11.68 0.10
C LEU A 213 20.14 12.99 -0.62
N LEU A 214 20.29 12.97 -1.95
CA LEU A 214 20.71 14.13 -2.74
C LEU A 214 19.56 14.78 -3.51
N ARG A 215 18.44 14.11 -3.66
CA ARG A 215 17.31 14.55 -4.48
C ARG A 215 15.98 14.54 -3.73
N LYS A 216 16.01 14.74 -2.42
CA LYS A 216 14.81 14.71 -1.57
C LYS A 216 13.62 15.46 -2.17
N GLU A 217 13.83 16.69 -2.66
CA GLU A 217 12.77 17.49 -3.29
C GLU A 217 12.36 16.95 -4.67
N ARG A 218 13.32 16.42 -5.44
CA ARG A 218 13.02 15.82 -6.76
C ARG A 218 12.29 14.50 -6.65
N VAL A 219 12.55 13.71 -5.62
CA VAL A 219 11.79 12.45 -5.38
C VAL A 219 10.31 12.76 -5.18
N PHE A 220 9.99 13.75 -4.35
CA PHE A 220 8.61 14.18 -4.16
C PHE A 220 8.00 14.78 -5.42
N GLN A 221 8.75 15.60 -6.17
CA GLN A 221 8.28 16.19 -7.42
C GLN A 221 8.04 15.10 -8.47
N THR A 222 8.99 14.21 -8.68
CA THR A 222 8.84 13.07 -9.59
C THR A 222 7.65 12.20 -9.21
N TYR A 223 7.41 12.03 -7.93
CA TYR A 223 6.27 11.28 -7.44
C TYR A 223 4.93 11.99 -7.72
N GLN A 224 4.86 13.31 -7.53
CA GLN A 224 3.69 14.11 -7.92
C GLN A 224 3.46 14.04 -9.44
N ASP A 225 4.54 14.03 -10.23
CA ASP A 225 4.48 13.88 -11.67
C ASP A 225 3.99 12.48 -12.09
N LEU A 226 4.31 11.43 -11.31
CA LEU A 226 3.81 10.06 -11.51
C LEU A 226 2.32 9.88 -11.17
N THR A 227 1.77 10.78 -10.37
CA THR A 227 0.32 10.80 -10.07
C THR A 227 -0.47 11.62 -11.07
N VAL A 228 0.14 12.05 -12.16
CA VAL A 228 -0.56 12.72 -13.26
C VAL A 228 -1.64 11.80 -13.78
N ILE A 229 -2.87 12.28 -13.79
CA ILE A 229 -3.99 11.60 -14.45
C ILE A 229 -3.57 11.40 -15.91
N PRO A 230 -3.52 10.16 -16.40
CA PRO A 230 -3.14 9.91 -17.78
C PRO A 230 -4.02 10.70 -18.74
N LYS A 231 -3.41 11.33 -19.73
CA LYS A 231 -4.14 12.04 -20.79
C LYS A 231 -4.84 11.08 -21.76
N ALA A 232 -4.32 9.86 -21.85
CA ALA A 232 -4.90 8.80 -22.67
C ALA A 232 -4.62 7.43 -22.07
N TYR A 233 -5.45 6.48 -22.42
CA TYR A 233 -5.39 5.08 -21.98
C TYR A 233 -5.26 4.18 -23.20
N THR A 234 -4.26 3.31 -23.17
CA THR A 234 -4.09 2.27 -24.19
C THR A 234 -4.06 0.88 -23.59
N ALA A 235 -4.29 -0.12 -24.40
CA ALA A 235 -4.18 -1.51 -24.02
C ALA A 235 -3.43 -2.32 -25.07
N VAL A 236 -2.81 -3.40 -24.60
CA VAL A 236 -2.19 -4.47 -25.42
C VAL A 236 -2.66 -5.79 -24.86
N PHE A 237 -3.19 -6.65 -25.70
CA PHE A 237 -3.51 -8.03 -25.35
C PHE A 237 -2.44 -8.96 -25.91
N THR A 238 -1.86 -9.81 -25.07
CA THR A 238 -0.74 -10.65 -25.50
C THR A 238 -0.69 -11.99 -24.78
N ASN A 239 -0.25 -13.02 -25.52
CA ASN A 239 0.27 -14.28 -24.98
C ASN A 239 1.79 -14.40 -25.25
N SER A 240 2.41 -13.36 -25.79
CA SER A 240 3.83 -13.33 -26.13
C SER A 240 4.68 -12.83 -24.97
N CYS A 241 5.93 -13.22 -24.98
CA CYS A 241 6.97 -12.60 -24.18
C CYS A 241 7.62 -11.38 -24.85
N GLU A 242 7.27 -11.11 -26.10
CA GLU A 242 7.86 -10.01 -26.87
C GLU A 242 6.75 -9.06 -27.35
N LEU A 243 6.90 -7.79 -27.05
CA LEU A 243 6.07 -6.70 -27.54
C LEU A 243 6.98 -5.69 -28.24
N GLU A 244 6.67 -5.39 -29.49
CA GLU A 244 7.54 -4.54 -30.29
C GLU A 244 7.61 -3.12 -29.75
N GLN A 245 8.85 -2.60 -29.57
CA GLN A 245 9.14 -1.24 -29.14
C GLN A 245 8.40 -0.78 -27.86
N VAL A 246 7.89 -1.71 -27.05
CA VAL A 246 7.00 -1.40 -25.93
C VAL A 246 7.67 -0.47 -24.91
N GLU A 247 8.92 -0.72 -24.55
CA GLU A 247 9.65 0.13 -23.60
C GLU A 247 9.87 1.54 -24.14
N TYR A 248 10.24 1.65 -25.42
CA TYR A 248 10.38 2.94 -26.09
C TYR A 248 9.08 3.75 -26.08
N LEU A 249 7.95 3.08 -26.31
CA LEU A 249 6.63 3.72 -26.28
C LEU A 249 6.28 4.21 -24.87
N MET A 250 6.55 3.42 -23.83
CA MET A 250 6.28 3.77 -22.44
C MET A 250 7.11 4.98 -21.98
N GLU A 251 8.37 5.03 -22.39
CA GLU A 251 9.28 6.14 -22.09
C GLU A 251 8.94 7.42 -22.88
N SER A 252 8.53 7.25 -24.12
CA SER A 252 8.20 8.38 -25.02
C SER A 252 6.83 8.98 -24.77
N LEU A 253 5.93 8.23 -24.15
CA LEU A 253 4.54 8.60 -23.89
C LEU A 253 4.20 8.54 -22.38
N PRO A 254 4.86 9.35 -21.55
CA PRO A 254 4.68 9.27 -20.10
C PRO A 254 3.26 9.65 -19.63
N ASP A 255 2.53 10.39 -20.43
CA ASP A 255 1.12 10.80 -20.17
C ASP A 255 0.09 9.77 -20.64
N VAL A 256 0.53 8.64 -21.21
CA VAL A 256 -0.34 7.56 -21.64
C VAL A 256 -0.24 6.39 -20.68
N HIS A 257 -1.36 5.88 -20.20
CA HIS A 257 -1.40 4.69 -19.37
C HIS A 257 -1.54 3.44 -20.22
N PHE A 258 -0.60 2.50 -20.05
CA PHE A 258 -0.55 1.23 -20.77
C PHE A 258 -1.12 0.11 -19.92
N SER A 259 -2.18 -0.52 -20.37
CA SER A 259 -2.78 -1.72 -19.78
C SER A 259 -2.40 -2.95 -20.60
N ILE A 260 -1.54 -3.81 -20.07
CA ILE A 260 -1.12 -5.05 -20.74
C ILE A 260 -1.92 -6.22 -20.17
N PHE A 261 -2.67 -6.89 -21.03
CA PHE A 261 -3.45 -8.06 -20.67
C PHE A 261 -2.78 -9.32 -21.17
N ALA A 262 -2.42 -10.20 -20.26
CA ALA A 262 -1.91 -11.51 -20.57
C ALA A 262 -2.97 -12.57 -20.25
N HIS A 263 -3.39 -13.31 -21.28
CA HIS A 263 -4.48 -14.29 -21.18
C HIS A 263 -4.03 -15.58 -20.49
N THR A 264 -2.74 -15.89 -20.59
CA THR A 264 -2.14 -17.08 -20.04
C THR A 264 -0.99 -16.74 -19.10
N TRP A 265 0.09 -17.46 -19.19
CA TRP A 265 1.27 -17.22 -18.37
C TRP A 265 2.01 -15.96 -18.83
N VAL A 266 2.37 -15.11 -17.88
CA VAL A 266 3.10 -13.89 -18.18
C VAL A 266 4.59 -14.14 -18.05
N ALA A 267 5.34 -13.83 -19.08
CA ALA A 267 6.79 -13.89 -19.06
C ALA A 267 7.37 -12.81 -18.11
N SER A 268 8.52 -13.10 -17.52
CA SER A 268 9.16 -12.21 -16.54
C SER A 268 9.47 -10.83 -17.09
N ASN A 269 9.89 -10.73 -18.34
CA ASN A 269 10.15 -9.45 -19.03
C ASN A 269 8.88 -8.60 -19.23
N ILE A 270 7.72 -9.20 -19.39
CA ILE A 270 6.44 -8.46 -19.41
C ILE A 270 6.08 -7.98 -18.01
N ILE A 271 6.36 -8.79 -16.97
CA ILE A 271 6.19 -8.38 -15.59
C ILE A 271 7.12 -7.20 -15.26
N ASP A 272 8.36 -7.26 -15.72
CA ASP A 272 9.36 -6.22 -15.51
C ASP A 272 8.96 -4.84 -16.10
N LEU A 273 8.02 -4.81 -17.06
CA LEU A 273 7.45 -3.56 -17.56
C LEU A 273 6.69 -2.76 -16.48
N MET A 274 6.27 -3.41 -15.39
CA MET A 274 5.66 -2.70 -14.26
C MET A 274 6.63 -1.76 -13.52
N ARG A 275 7.92 -1.75 -13.87
CA ARG A 275 8.86 -0.72 -13.42
C ARG A 275 8.52 0.67 -13.98
N TYR A 276 7.79 0.74 -15.08
CA TYR A 276 7.32 2.00 -15.63
C TYR A 276 6.05 2.45 -14.89
N PRO A 277 5.99 3.72 -14.45
CA PRO A 277 4.88 4.23 -13.64
C PRO A 277 3.54 4.28 -14.38
N ASN A 278 3.59 4.33 -15.70
CA ASN A 278 2.43 4.41 -16.57
C ASN A 278 1.97 3.04 -17.12
N VAL A 279 2.34 1.94 -16.45
CA VAL A 279 2.03 0.58 -16.88
C VAL A 279 1.30 -0.22 -15.82
N THR A 280 0.28 -0.95 -16.24
CA THR A 280 -0.35 -2.01 -15.44
C THR A 280 -0.39 -3.30 -16.23
N VAL A 281 0.13 -4.38 -15.65
CA VAL A 281 0.05 -5.72 -16.26
C VAL A 281 -1.03 -6.53 -15.57
N TYR A 282 -2.01 -7.00 -16.34
CA TYR A 282 -3.12 -7.82 -15.87
C TYR A 282 -2.84 -9.29 -16.19
N HIS A 283 -2.55 -10.07 -15.19
CA HIS A 283 -2.40 -11.51 -15.31
C HIS A 283 -3.76 -12.18 -15.29
N GLN A 284 -4.01 -13.12 -16.18
CA GLN A 284 -5.28 -13.84 -16.21
C GLN A 284 -6.46 -12.90 -15.97
N TYR A 285 -6.58 -11.89 -16.83
CA TYR A 285 -7.57 -10.85 -16.67
C TYR A 285 -8.98 -11.42 -16.47
N ASN A 286 -9.71 -10.85 -15.55
CA ASN A 286 -11.11 -11.14 -15.33
C ASN A 286 -12.00 -10.13 -16.07
N ARG A 287 -13.29 -10.45 -16.18
CA ARG A 287 -14.26 -9.61 -16.88
C ARG A 287 -14.32 -8.19 -16.32
N PHE A 288 -14.12 -8.00 -15.02
CA PHE A 288 -14.20 -6.66 -14.38
C PHE A 288 -13.03 -5.78 -14.78
N SER A 289 -11.79 -6.29 -14.75
CA SER A 289 -10.62 -5.53 -15.20
C SER A 289 -10.71 -5.24 -16.68
N TYR A 290 -11.14 -6.20 -17.49
CA TYR A 290 -11.40 -5.99 -18.92
C TYR A 290 -12.41 -4.87 -19.15
N ASP A 291 -13.61 -4.95 -18.60
CA ASP A 291 -14.67 -3.95 -18.77
C ASP A 291 -14.23 -2.55 -18.30
N LYS A 292 -13.49 -2.48 -17.19
CA LYS A 292 -12.95 -1.24 -16.64
C LYS A 292 -11.98 -0.55 -17.60
N VAL A 293 -11.05 -1.32 -18.17
CA VAL A 293 -10.04 -0.79 -19.09
C VAL A 293 -10.65 -0.45 -20.42
N MET A 294 -11.49 -1.34 -20.97
CA MET A 294 -12.14 -1.09 -22.28
C MET A 294 -13.03 0.17 -22.27
N LYS A 295 -13.70 0.46 -21.14
CA LYS A 295 -14.48 1.71 -21.01
C LYS A 295 -13.62 2.98 -21.05
N LYS A 296 -12.38 2.90 -20.57
CA LYS A 296 -11.44 4.03 -20.54
C LYS A 296 -10.54 4.10 -21.79
N LEU A 297 -10.52 3.06 -22.59
CA LEU A 297 -9.62 2.93 -23.73
C LEU A 297 -9.80 4.08 -24.72
N ASP A 298 -8.72 4.77 -25.05
CA ASP A 298 -8.69 5.80 -26.08
C ASP A 298 -8.20 5.23 -27.42
N PHE A 299 -7.23 4.32 -27.38
CA PHE A 299 -6.72 3.61 -28.54
C PHE A 299 -6.11 2.26 -28.14
N TYR A 300 -5.96 1.36 -29.11
CA TYR A 300 -5.36 0.05 -28.94
C TYR A 300 -4.02 -0.03 -29.65
N LEU A 301 -3.05 -0.74 -29.06
CA LEU A 301 -1.76 -1.03 -29.67
C LEU A 301 -1.70 -2.49 -30.04
N ASP A 302 -1.69 -2.76 -31.34
CA ASP A 302 -1.46 -4.07 -31.89
C ASP A 302 0.03 -4.23 -32.23
N ILE A 303 0.79 -4.50 -31.17
CA ILE A 303 2.26 -4.69 -31.20
C ILE A 303 2.66 -6.11 -30.80
N ASN A 304 1.68 -7.00 -30.77
CA ASN A 304 1.84 -8.42 -30.50
C ASN A 304 1.86 -9.17 -31.85
N HIS A 305 3.03 -9.60 -32.29
CA HIS A 305 3.22 -10.27 -33.58
C HIS A 305 2.83 -11.76 -33.58
N HIS A 306 2.05 -12.20 -32.62
CA HIS A 306 1.50 -13.55 -32.53
C HIS A 306 -0.01 -13.55 -32.78
N ASP A 307 -0.63 -14.69 -32.61
CA ASP A 307 -2.06 -14.86 -32.83
C ASP A 307 -2.87 -13.82 -32.00
N GLU A 308 -3.80 -13.19 -32.68
CA GLU A 308 -4.71 -12.24 -32.08
C GLU A 308 -5.54 -12.89 -30.97
N ILE A 309 -5.70 -12.19 -29.85
CA ILE A 309 -6.45 -12.68 -28.70
C ILE A 309 -7.89 -12.17 -28.80
N ASP A 310 -8.85 -13.10 -28.75
CA ASP A 310 -10.29 -12.81 -28.63
C ASP A 310 -10.83 -11.81 -29.69
N ASP A 311 -10.24 -11.76 -30.87
CA ASP A 311 -10.62 -10.84 -31.95
C ASP A 311 -10.63 -9.36 -31.52
N ILE A 312 -9.71 -9.02 -30.62
CA ILE A 312 -9.69 -7.73 -29.88
C ILE A 312 -9.63 -6.53 -30.82
N THR A 313 -8.91 -6.65 -31.93
CA THR A 313 -8.79 -5.57 -32.93
C THR A 313 -10.15 -5.20 -33.49
N ASN A 314 -10.95 -6.19 -33.89
CA ASN A 314 -12.32 -5.95 -34.36
C ASN A 314 -13.24 -5.43 -33.27
N VAL A 315 -13.09 -5.91 -32.01
CA VAL A 315 -13.85 -5.40 -30.87
C VAL A 315 -13.57 -3.91 -30.68
N VAL A 316 -12.31 -3.51 -30.69
CA VAL A 316 -11.89 -2.10 -30.51
C VAL A 316 -12.36 -1.23 -31.66
N MET A 317 -12.22 -1.71 -32.91
CA MET A 317 -12.72 -1.00 -34.11
C MET A 317 -14.23 -0.79 -34.05
N ASN A 318 -14.98 -1.79 -33.60
CA ASN A 318 -16.43 -1.70 -33.43
C ASN A 318 -16.83 -0.71 -32.32
N MET A 319 -15.96 -0.45 -31.36
CA MET A 319 -16.12 0.60 -30.37
C MET A 319 -15.80 2.01 -30.91
N GLY A 320 -15.36 2.10 -32.17
CA GLY A 320 -14.96 3.37 -32.80
C GLY A 320 -13.64 3.91 -32.29
N LYS A 321 -12.77 3.05 -31.74
CA LYS A 321 -11.45 3.45 -31.21
C LYS A 321 -10.35 3.15 -32.20
N PRO A 322 -9.31 4.02 -32.30
CA PRO A 322 -8.16 3.78 -33.17
C PRO A 322 -7.37 2.54 -32.75
N VAL A 323 -6.83 1.84 -33.75
CA VAL A 323 -5.87 0.75 -33.57
C VAL A 323 -4.58 1.16 -34.27
N PHE A 324 -3.45 1.05 -33.58
CA PHE A 324 -2.12 1.29 -34.12
C PHE A 324 -1.34 -0.01 -34.10
N SER A 325 -0.74 -0.36 -35.24
CA SER A 325 0.20 -1.47 -35.39
C SER A 325 1.43 -1.00 -36.16
N PHE A 326 2.57 -1.66 -35.91
CA PHE A 326 3.83 -1.36 -36.58
C PHE A 326 4.26 -2.54 -37.44
#